data_398bd32eab76730babf76ed9a9fd9c73
#
_entry.id   398bd32eab76730babf76ed9a9fd9c73
#
_cell.length_a   1.000
_cell.length_b   1.000
_cell.length_c   1.000
_cell.angle_alpha   90.00
_cell.angle_beta   90.00
_cell.angle_gamma   90.00
#
_symmetry.space_group_name_H-M   'P 1'
#
loop_
_entity.id
_entity.type
_entity.pdbx_description
1 polymer ?
#
loop_
_entity_poly.entity_id
_entity_poly.type
_entity_poly.pdbx_seq_one_letter_code
_entity_poly.pdbx_strand_id
1 'polypeptide(L)'
;QVSQALLLIKGCVASFTIAKVKNNPNAVAVSARSAGSYNVQKIMEKLNGGGHFSAAAVERADVSVQQMKNMILKCIEEEQNNESNIA
;
A
#
# COMPACT_ATOMS: atom_id res chain seq x y z
N GLN A 1 18.85 1.15 -9.84
CA GLN A 1 17.43 1.21 -10.22
C GLN A 1 16.60 0.30 -9.33
N VAL A 2 15.57 0.84 -8.72
CA VAL A 2 14.71 0.08 -7.81
C VAL A 2 13.55 -0.52 -8.61
N SER A 3 13.46 -1.85 -8.68
CA SER A 3 12.39 -2.54 -9.38
C SER A 3 11.33 -3.06 -8.42
N GLN A 4 11.60 -3.06 -7.13
CA GLN A 4 10.61 -3.42 -6.12
C GLN A 4 11.00 -2.82 -4.78
N ALA A 5 10.03 -2.72 -3.89
CA ALA A 5 10.24 -2.20 -2.55
C ALA A 5 9.32 -2.91 -1.57
N LEU A 6 9.75 -2.95 -0.31
CA LEU A 6 8.97 -3.52 0.78
C LEU A 6 8.80 -2.44 1.84
N LEU A 7 7.55 -2.18 2.21
CA LEU A 7 7.22 -1.22 3.24
C LEU A 7 6.58 -1.95 4.41
N LEU A 8 7.17 -1.82 5.59
CA LEU A 8 6.67 -2.47 6.80
C LEU A 8 6.12 -1.42 7.75
N ILE A 9 4.96 -1.72 8.33
CA ILE A 9 4.39 -0.87 9.38
C ILE A 9 5.06 -1.22 10.70
N LYS A 10 5.39 -0.20 11.46
CA LYS A 10 6.03 -0.36 12.76
C LYS A 10 5.24 -1.34 13.64
N GLY A 11 5.93 -2.30 14.23
CA GLY A 11 5.28 -3.37 14.97
C GLY A 11 4.92 -4.57 14.12
N CYS A 12 5.26 -4.53 12.82
CA CYS A 12 5.04 -5.63 11.88
C CYS A 12 3.60 -6.08 11.79
N VAL A 13 2.65 -5.12 11.87
CA VAL A 13 1.23 -5.43 11.75
C VAL A 13 0.77 -5.45 10.29
N ALA A 14 1.53 -4.86 9.39
CA ALA A 14 1.19 -4.85 7.97
C ALA A 14 2.44 -4.74 7.11
N SER A 15 2.35 -5.28 5.90
CA SER A 15 3.42 -5.16 4.92
C SER A 15 2.83 -4.83 3.55
N PHE A 16 3.56 -4.06 2.76
CA PHE A 16 3.18 -3.68 1.41
C PHE A 16 4.36 -4.00 0.49
N THR A 17 4.15 -4.92 -0.44
CA THR A 17 5.15 -5.28 -1.43
C THR A 17 4.82 -4.55 -2.72
N ILE A 18 5.75 -3.75 -3.19
CA ILE A 18 5.56 -2.88 -4.37
C ILE A 18 6.52 -3.34 -5.46
N ALA A 19 6.01 -3.67 -6.64
CA ALA A 19 6.86 -4.17 -7.71
C ALA A 19 6.30 -3.76 -9.06
N LYS A 20 7.19 -3.66 -10.05
CA LYS A 20 6.77 -3.44 -11.43
C LYS A 20 6.03 -4.67 -11.94
N VAL A 21 4.98 -4.44 -12.73
CA VAL A 21 4.25 -5.51 -13.37
C VAL A 21 5.15 -6.15 -14.43
N LYS A 22 5.22 -7.47 -14.43
CA LYS A 22 6.18 -8.23 -15.23
C LYS A 22 6.09 -7.90 -16.73
N ASN A 23 4.88 -7.82 -17.26
CA ASN A 23 4.67 -7.62 -18.69
C ASN A 23 4.28 -6.18 -19.04
N ASN A 24 4.37 -5.26 -18.09
CA ASN A 24 4.03 -3.86 -18.33
C ASN A 24 4.95 -2.97 -17.49
N PRO A 25 6.10 -2.55 -18.02
CA PRO A 25 7.07 -1.78 -17.24
C PRO A 25 6.56 -0.41 -16.80
N ASN A 26 5.42 0.05 -17.35
CA ASN A 26 4.83 1.32 -16.96
C ASN A 26 3.79 1.16 -15.84
N ALA A 27 3.61 -0.06 -15.32
CA ALA A 27 2.65 -0.31 -14.26
C ALA A 27 3.34 -0.88 -13.02
N VAL A 28 2.77 -0.56 -11.86
CA VAL A 28 3.28 -1.02 -10.56
C VAL A 28 2.13 -1.70 -9.83
N ALA A 29 2.41 -2.85 -9.25
CA ALA A 29 1.46 -3.61 -8.46
C ALA A 29 1.87 -3.59 -7.00
N VAL A 30 0.89 -3.51 -6.11
CA VAL A 30 1.10 -3.55 -4.68
C VAL A 30 0.30 -4.69 -4.10
N SER A 31 0.94 -5.52 -3.28
CA SER A 31 0.28 -6.55 -2.48
C SER A 31 0.42 -6.16 -1.02
N ALA A 32 -0.71 -6.07 -0.33
CA ALA A 32 -0.75 -5.68 1.06
C ALA A 32 -1.26 -6.84 1.92
N ARG A 33 -0.62 -7.03 3.06
CA ARG A 33 -1.01 -8.06 4.03
C ARG A 33 -0.97 -7.46 5.43
N SER A 34 -1.87 -7.92 6.28
CA SER A 34 -1.86 -7.46 7.66
C SER A 34 -2.10 -8.63 8.63
N ALA A 35 -1.69 -8.38 9.87
CA ALA A 35 -2.00 -9.26 11.00
C ALA A 35 -2.73 -8.43 12.04
N GLY A 36 -3.56 -9.07 12.83
CA GLY A 36 -4.30 -8.38 13.87
C GLY A 36 -5.37 -7.45 13.32
N SER A 37 -5.44 -6.26 13.84
CA SER A 37 -6.53 -5.32 13.57
C SER A 37 -6.23 -4.27 12.51
N TYR A 38 -5.10 -4.33 11.85
CA TYR A 38 -4.76 -3.32 10.86
C TYR A 38 -5.49 -3.60 9.53
N ASN A 39 -6.17 -2.58 9.01
CA ASN A 39 -7.00 -2.71 7.81
C ASN A 39 -6.26 -2.22 6.56
N VAL A 40 -5.65 -3.16 5.80
CA VAL A 40 -4.96 -2.80 4.57
C VAL A 40 -5.93 -2.53 3.41
N GLN A 41 -7.15 -3.04 3.50
CA GLN A 41 -8.19 -2.77 2.50
C GLN A 41 -8.44 -1.27 2.36
N LYS A 42 -8.53 -0.58 3.49
CA LYS A 42 -8.76 0.86 3.53
C LYS A 42 -7.67 1.63 2.78
N ILE A 43 -6.43 1.24 2.99
CA ILE A 43 -5.29 1.88 2.32
C ILE A 43 -5.35 1.63 0.81
N MET A 44 -5.60 0.39 0.41
CA MET A 44 -5.63 0.06 -1.02
C MET A 44 -6.82 0.71 -1.73
N GLU A 45 -7.96 0.84 -1.06
CA GLU A 45 -9.14 1.51 -1.63
C GLU A 45 -8.89 2.99 -1.87
N LYS A 46 -8.10 3.64 -1.05
CA LYS A 46 -7.70 5.03 -1.28
C LYS A 46 -6.89 5.19 -2.57
N LEU A 47 -6.27 4.12 -3.02
CA LEU A 47 -5.46 4.11 -4.24
C LEU A 47 -6.22 3.46 -5.40
N ASN A 48 -7.53 3.26 -5.25
CA ASN A 48 -8.41 2.64 -6.24
C ASN A 48 -8.16 1.13 -6.42
N GLY A 49 -7.62 0.51 -5.40
CA GLY A 49 -7.48 -0.94 -5.35
C GLY A 49 -8.60 -1.55 -4.53
N GLY A 50 -8.40 -2.77 -4.06
CA GLY A 50 -9.38 -3.45 -3.26
C GLY A 50 -8.85 -4.75 -2.68
N GLY A 51 -9.75 -5.48 -2.02
CA GLY A 51 -9.41 -6.75 -1.40
C GLY A 51 -10.20 -6.95 -0.12
N HIS A 52 -9.51 -7.47 0.88
CA HIS A 52 -10.09 -7.78 2.19
C HIS A 52 -9.31 -7.07 3.27
N PHE A 53 -9.85 -7.10 4.49
CA PHE A 53 -9.24 -6.45 5.65
C PHE A 53 -7.75 -6.78 5.81
N SER A 54 -7.40 -8.06 5.69
CA SER A 54 -6.03 -8.52 5.93
C SER A 54 -5.23 -8.80 4.67
N ALA A 55 -5.83 -8.64 3.48
CA ALA A 55 -5.14 -8.90 2.23
C ALA A 55 -5.79 -8.10 1.11
N ALA A 56 -5.05 -7.17 0.53
CA ALA A 56 -5.58 -6.29 -0.50
C ALA A 56 -4.50 -5.98 -1.52
N ALA A 57 -4.90 -5.40 -2.64
CA ALA A 57 -3.95 -5.13 -3.72
C ALA A 57 -4.42 -3.95 -4.55
N VAL A 58 -3.47 -3.35 -5.27
CA VAL A 58 -3.75 -2.31 -6.25
C VAL A 58 -2.72 -2.39 -7.37
N GLU A 59 -3.14 -2.01 -8.56
CA GLU A 59 -2.24 -1.89 -9.71
C GLU A 59 -2.47 -0.52 -10.33
N ARG A 60 -1.39 0.23 -10.57
CA ARG A 60 -1.47 1.57 -11.16
C ARG A 60 -0.51 1.68 -12.32
N ALA A 61 -0.97 2.29 -13.42
CA ALA A 61 -0.13 2.62 -14.55
C ALA A 61 0.51 4.00 -14.35
N ASP A 62 1.62 4.22 -15.04
CA ASP A 62 2.27 5.53 -15.12
C ASP A 62 2.78 6.06 -13.78
N VAL A 63 3.14 5.16 -12.88
CA VAL A 63 3.81 5.52 -11.62
C VAL A 63 5.04 4.65 -11.45
N SER A 64 6.04 5.19 -10.77
CA SER A 64 7.23 4.41 -10.41
C SER A 64 7.02 3.70 -9.08
N VAL A 65 7.90 2.76 -8.77
CA VAL A 65 7.89 2.10 -7.46
C VAL A 65 8.05 3.13 -6.35
N GLN A 66 8.94 4.11 -6.52
CA GLN A 66 9.15 5.14 -5.52
C GLN A 66 7.92 6.04 -5.33
N GLN A 67 7.28 6.40 -6.43
CA GLN A 67 6.05 7.19 -6.37
C GLN A 67 4.95 6.44 -5.64
N MET A 68 4.79 5.15 -5.94
CA MET A 68 3.79 4.31 -5.27
C MET A 68 4.08 4.19 -3.77
N LYS A 69 5.35 4.02 -3.41
CA LYS A 69 5.75 3.97 -2.01
C LYS A 69 5.33 5.26 -1.28
N ASN A 70 5.60 6.41 -1.90
CA ASN A 70 5.23 7.69 -1.31
C ASN A 70 3.72 7.85 -1.18
N MET A 71 2.96 7.37 -2.15
CA MET A 71 1.50 7.40 -2.10
C MET A 71 0.95 6.56 -0.96
N ILE A 72 1.52 5.37 -0.76
CA ILE A 72 1.11 4.48 0.33
C ILE A 72 1.43 5.12 1.68
N LEU A 73 2.62 5.70 1.83
CA LEU A 73 3.01 6.37 3.07
C LEU A 73 2.06 7.50 3.41
N LYS A 74 1.65 8.27 2.41
CA LYS A 74 0.69 9.35 2.62
C LYS A 74 -0.67 8.82 3.06
N CYS A 75 -1.13 7.74 2.46
CA CYS A 75 -2.39 7.13 2.86
C CYS A 75 -2.35 6.62 4.30
N ILE A 76 -1.25 6.01 4.69
CA ILE A 76 -1.05 5.51 6.05
C ILE A 76 -1.09 6.68 7.04
N GLU A 77 -0.40 7.76 6.71
CA GLU A 77 -0.37 8.96 7.55
C GLU A 77 -1.76 9.56 7.72
N GLU A 78 -2.53 9.64 6.63
CA GLU A 78 -3.90 10.16 6.68
C GLU A 78 -4.80 9.32 7.57
N GLU A 79 -4.67 8.00 7.52
CA GLU A 79 -5.45 7.11 8.37
C GLU A 79 -5.08 7.27 9.84
N GLN A 80 -3.80 7.43 10.14
CA GLN A 80 -3.37 7.65 11.52
C GLN A 80 -3.91 8.97 12.06
N ASN A 81 -3.90 10.01 11.23
CA ASN A 81 -4.43 11.32 11.63
C ASN A 81 -5.94 11.26 11.87
N ASN A 82 -6.67 10.54 11.03
CA ASN A 82 -8.10 10.36 11.19
C ASN A 82 -8.42 9.65 12.51
N GLU A 83 -7.69 8.61 12.85
CA GLU A 83 -7.87 7.89 14.09
C GLU A 83 -7.58 8.78 15.30
N SER A 84 -6.54 9.61 15.20
CA SER A 84 -6.20 10.54 16.27
C SER A 84 -7.29 11.59 16.49
N ASN A 85 -7.94 12.02 15.41
CA ASN A 85 -8.99 13.03 15.48
C ASN A 85 -10.31 12.49 16.06
N ILE A 86 -10.50 11.19 15.99
CA ILE A 86 -11.70 10.55 16.51
C ILE A 86 -11.63 10.37 18.03
N ALA A 87 -10.43 10.20 18.51
CA ALA A 87 -10.20 10.07 19.95
C ALA A 87 -10.32 11.42 20.66
#